data_0ba0bae34ff9082e9595add1b9a60727
#
_entry.id   0ba0bae34ff9082e9595add1b9a60727
#
_cell.length_a   1.000
_cell.length_b   1.000
_cell.length_c   1.000
_cell.angle_alpha   90.00
_cell.angle_beta   90.00
_cell.angle_gamma   90.00
#
_symmetry.space_group_name_H-M   'P 1'
#
loop_
_entity.id
_entity.type
_entity.pdbx_description
1 polymer ?
#
loop_
_entity_poly.entity_id
_entity_poly.type
_entity_poly.pdbx_seq_one_letter_code
_entity_poly.pdbx_strand_id
1 'polypeptide(L)'
;MSEVKEKMQNYLQLAREAVQQKDYDTATDHLISALQLDKSNSDAYGIMGDMALSKKDYDTAEGYYFRQLELNSQSYEAHKNLGRLYLERSEYESAISEFKAAMQQDKEHVQGDPYLYLASIYFSLGHYEESYEWLYRLSFEVQKQLPQSDMDFFNKAYYGITSTINDNQSINDLDSLIGQIESKYNVSITTQLVVNPDAPLMPFRKTGENSYEIDYDLDSNDKFYEVLTSLILLDNCLGGEHFDFHHFPMPTDKGKDEFAEMTRNTLDADSTLSLADLLDYMVVDMRTTLIRIYTDEVIHNSPEYNKFRPIQWLGMGNTIGQSYNYIKKLEKIHAPWIVIHFHKVLLYMKSGPLFDYFRASDRRIDFQSELNEHKLGRSIYCEYKDMKDSAKGRDWEAFYRSFVNQVCPVLRYYVKLEEIS
;
A
#
# COMPACT_ATOMS: atom_id res chain seq x y z
N MET A 1 6.51 32.79 37.48
CA MET A 1 5.69 31.90 36.61
C MET A 1 6.48 30.73 36.06
N SER A 2 7.72 30.87 35.63
CA SER A 2 8.57 29.77 35.13
C SER A 2 8.82 28.68 36.19
N GLU A 3 9.25 29.09 37.40
CA GLU A 3 9.60 28.17 38.50
C GLU A 3 8.41 27.34 39.02
N VAL A 4 7.21 27.91 39.10
CA VAL A 4 6.00 27.19 39.52
C VAL A 4 5.60 26.17 38.45
N LYS A 5 5.72 26.51 37.18
CA LYS A 5 5.43 25.60 36.07
C LYS A 5 6.43 24.44 36.04
N GLU A 6 7.70 24.69 36.24
CA GLU A 6 8.74 23.66 36.29
C GLU A 6 8.52 22.70 37.48
N LYS A 7 8.20 23.23 38.65
CA LYS A 7 7.89 22.46 39.83
C LYS A 7 6.66 21.60 39.65
N MET A 8 5.63 22.12 39.01
CA MET A 8 4.43 21.38 38.68
C MET A 8 4.72 20.22 37.70
N GLN A 9 5.48 20.47 36.62
CA GLN A 9 5.90 19.42 35.67
C GLN A 9 6.72 18.32 36.36
N ASN A 10 7.58 18.67 37.30
CA ASN A 10 8.33 17.69 38.08
C ASN A 10 7.40 16.79 38.90
N TYR A 11 6.38 17.34 39.60
CA TYR A 11 5.41 16.53 40.33
C TYR A 11 4.61 15.60 39.40
N LEU A 12 4.20 16.07 38.23
CA LEU A 12 3.49 15.25 37.25
C LEU A 12 4.37 14.10 36.72
N GLN A 13 5.65 14.37 36.50
CA GLN A 13 6.60 13.34 36.10
C GLN A 13 6.81 12.28 37.17
N LEU A 14 7.02 12.69 38.42
CA LEU A 14 7.16 11.78 39.55
C LEU A 14 5.89 10.95 39.76
N ALA A 15 4.73 11.56 39.57
CA ALA A 15 3.45 10.82 39.65
C ALA A 15 3.34 9.74 38.55
N ARG A 16 3.73 10.04 37.31
CA ARG A 16 3.75 9.04 36.22
C ARG A 16 4.69 7.88 36.52
N GLU A 17 5.88 8.18 36.99
CA GLU A 17 6.87 7.16 37.39
C GLU A 17 6.34 6.25 38.50
N ALA A 18 5.71 6.83 39.55
CA ALA A 18 5.09 6.08 40.64
C ALA A 18 3.93 5.20 40.14
N VAL A 19 3.09 5.69 39.23
CA VAL A 19 2.01 4.86 38.61
C VAL A 19 2.60 3.69 37.82
N GLN A 20 3.68 3.88 37.07
CA GLN A 20 4.36 2.79 36.35
C GLN A 20 4.91 1.73 37.31
N GLN A 21 5.39 2.16 38.48
CA GLN A 21 5.88 1.27 39.54
C GLN A 21 4.76 0.68 40.40
N LYS A 22 3.49 1.03 40.13
CA LYS A 22 2.32 0.68 40.89
C LYS A 22 2.34 1.18 42.36
N ASP A 23 3.13 2.20 42.65
CA ASP A 23 3.16 2.91 43.89
C ASP A 23 2.11 4.03 43.86
N TYR A 24 0.87 3.65 44.12
CA TYR A 24 -0.26 4.56 43.97
C TYR A 24 -0.36 5.57 45.10
N ASP A 25 0.22 5.31 46.24
CA ASP A 25 0.23 6.24 47.38
C ASP A 25 1.18 7.41 47.06
N THR A 26 2.40 7.13 46.66
CA THR A 26 3.37 8.15 46.21
C THR A 26 2.84 8.91 44.99
N ALA A 27 2.19 8.25 44.06
CA ALA A 27 1.56 8.91 42.90
C ALA A 27 0.50 9.92 43.36
N THR A 28 -0.33 9.54 44.30
CA THR A 28 -1.39 10.41 44.84
C THR A 28 -0.81 11.63 45.52
N ASP A 29 0.24 11.50 46.33
CA ASP A 29 0.89 12.63 47.04
C ASP A 29 1.48 13.65 46.04
N HIS A 30 2.11 13.16 44.96
CA HIS A 30 2.62 14.02 43.88
C HIS A 30 1.49 14.72 43.11
N LEU A 31 0.40 14.01 42.80
CA LEU A 31 -0.78 14.59 42.14
C LEU A 31 -1.46 15.67 42.98
N ILE A 32 -1.61 15.44 44.30
CA ILE A 32 -2.12 16.46 45.21
C ILE A 32 -1.21 17.68 45.21
N SER A 33 0.11 17.49 45.24
CA SER A 33 1.08 18.57 45.21
C SER A 33 1.00 19.37 43.88
N ALA A 34 0.80 18.70 42.76
CA ALA A 34 0.61 19.35 41.47
C ALA A 34 -0.70 20.17 41.42
N LEU A 35 -1.81 19.60 41.89
CA LEU A 35 -3.13 20.26 41.94
C LEU A 35 -3.22 21.37 42.95
N GLN A 36 -2.36 21.40 43.99
CA GLN A 36 -2.23 22.59 44.88
C GLN A 36 -1.61 23.78 44.17
N LEU A 37 -0.73 23.53 43.16
CA LEU A 37 -0.16 24.58 42.35
C LEU A 37 -1.10 25.07 41.23
N ASP A 38 -1.87 24.15 40.65
CA ASP A 38 -2.89 24.45 39.64
C ASP A 38 -4.03 23.44 39.67
N LYS A 39 -5.18 23.87 40.25
CA LYS A 39 -6.39 23.02 40.37
C LYS A 39 -7.03 22.64 39.03
N SER A 40 -6.69 23.38 37.95
CA SER A 40 -7.24 23.15 36.62
C SER A 40 -6.24 22.43 35.71
N ASN A 41 -5.24 21.78 36.29
CA ASN A 41 -4.24 21.06 35.51
C ASN A 41 -4.85 19.79 34.91
N SER A 42 -5.07 19.80 33.59
CA SER A 42 -5.67 18.68 32.84
C SER A 42 -4.82 17.41 32.89
N ASP A 43 -3.49 17.54 32.90
CA ASP A 43 -2.58 16.39 32.91
C ASP A 43 -2.62 15.63 34.25
N ALA A 44 -2.86 16.32 35.36
CA ALA A 44 -3.02 15.67 36.66
C ALA A 44 -4.25 14.74 36.66
N TYR A 45 -5.37 15.17 36.09
CA TYR A 45 -6.55 14.33 35.95
C TYR A 45 -6.32 13.16 35.01
N GLY A 46 -5.55 13.35 33.93
CA GLY A 46 -5.13 12.24 33.03
C GLY A 46 -4.36 11.15 33.78
N ILE A 47 -3.39 11.54 34.63
CA ILE A 47 -2.60 10.59 35.43
C ILE A 47 -3.49 9.90 36.52
N MET A 48 -4.47 10.60 37.10
CA MET A 48 -5.45 10.00 37.99
C MET A 48 -6.29 8.93 37.26
N GLY A 49 -6.67 9.22 36.02
CA GLY A 49 -7.37 8.26 35.16
C GLY A 49 -6.50 7.04 34.87
N ASP A 50 -5.22 7.22 34.50
CA ASP A 50 -4.28 6.11 34.28
C ASP A 50 -4.10 5.24 35.54
N MET A 51 -4.03 5.86 36.69
CA MET A 51 -3.96 5.14 37.96
C MET A 51 -5.22 4.30 38.22
N ALA A 52 -6.41 4.85 38.00
CA ALA A 52 -7.68 4.15 38.16
C ALA A 52 -7.81 3.00 37.13
N LEU A 53 -7.42 3.24 35.87
CA LEU A 53 -7.38 2.23 34.81
C LEU A 53 -6.44 1.07 35.16
N SER A 54 -5.25 1.37 35.70
CA SER A 54 -4.31 0.34 36.20
C SER A 54 -4.87 -0.52 37.30
N LYS A 55 -5.80 0.02 38.09
CA LYS A 55 -6.57 -0.71 39.12
C LYS A 55 -7.81 -1.41 38.57
N LYS A 56 -8.10 -1.27 37.28
CA LYS A 56 -9.32 -1.73 36.61
C LYS A 56 -10.60 -1.08 37.13
N ASP A 57 -10.48 0.08 37.76
CA ASP A 57 -11.62 0.91 38.17
C ASP A 57 -12.01 1.81 36.98
N TYR A 58 -12.72 1.20 36.03
CA TYR A 58 -13.03 1.81 34.74
C TYR A 58 -13.94 3.04 34.89
N ASP A 59 -14.92 3.02 35.83
CA ASP A 59 -15.85 4.14 35.98
C ASP A 59 -15.15 5.37 36.55
N THR A 60 -14.26 5.16 37.51
CA THR A 60 -13.44 6.24 38.09
C THR A 60 -12.45 6.78 37.03
N ALA A 61 -11.83 5.89 36.25
CA ALA A 61 -10.91 6.27 35.17
C ALA A 61 -11.61 7.14 34.09
N GLU A 62 -12.80 6.69 33.67
CA GLU A 62 -13.63 7.42 32.70
C GLU A 62 -13.97 8.82 33.19
N GLY A 63 -14.39 8.95 34.44
CA GLY A 63 -14.69 10.24 35.05
C GLY A 63 -13.50 11.21 35.08
N TYR A 64 -12.30 10.71 35.35
CA TYR A 64 -11.09 11.53 35.29
C TYR A 64 -10.69 11.93 33.88
N TYR A 65 -10.81 11.06 32.87
CA TYR A 65 -10.53 11.39 31.50
C TYR A 65 -11.54 12.40 30.93
N PHE A 66 -12.83 12.28 31.28
CA PHE A 66 -13.81 13.32 30.95
C PHE A 66 -13.47 14.64 31.62
N ARG A 67 -13.02 14.63 32.85
CA ARG A 67 -12.58 15.85 33.52
C ARG A 67 -11.37 16.46 32.84
N GLN A 68 -10.45 15.66 32.31
CA GLN A 68 -9.34 16.13 31.49
C GLN A 68 -9.83 16.82 30.21
N LEU A 69 -10.85 16.26 29.53
CA LEU A 69 -11.45 16.85 28.31
C LEU A 69 -12.24 18.12 28.61
N GLU A 70 -12.91 18.22 29.75
CA GLU A 70 -13.56 19.47 30.16
C GLU A 70 -12.57 20.63 30.33
N LEU A 71 -11.36 20.34 30.79
CA LEU A 71 -10.30 21.32 30.99
C LEU A 71 -9.50 21.59 29.70
N ASN A 72 -9.37 20.57 28.86
CA ASN A 72 -8.70 20.65 27.56
C ASN A 72 -9.41 19.75 26.55
N SER A 73 -10.39 20.29 25.84
CA SER A 73 -11.21 19.57 24.87
C SER A 73 -10.44 19.05 23.64
N GLN A 74 -9.20 19.44 23.44
CA GLN A 74 -8.34 18.97 22.37
C GLN A 74 -7.19 18.11 22.90
N SER A 75 -7.37 17.46 24.05
CA SER A 75 -6.35 16.61 24.64
C SER A 75 -6.21 15.30 23.88
N TYR A 76 -5.12 15.16 23.11
CA TYR A 76 -4.73 13.91 22.49
C TYR A 76 -4.69 12.75 23.51
N GLU A 77 -4.04 12.97 24.64
CA GLU A 77 -3.87 11.95 25.69
C GLU A 77 -5.21 11.50 26.29
N ALA A 78 -6.15 12.43 26.50
CA ALA A 78 -7.47 12.08 27.04
C ALA A 78 -8.26 11.19 26.08
N HIS A 79 -8.32 11.55 24.82
CA HIS A 79 -8.97 10.72 23.80
C HIS A 79 -8.27 9.36 23.63
N LYS A 80 -6.95 9.33 23.60
CA LYS A 80 -6.19 8.06 23.54
C LYS A 80 -6.51 7.14 24.72
N ASN A 81 -6.52 7.70 25.93
CA ASN A 81 -6.75 6.93 27.16
C ASN A 81 -8.20 6.46 27.30
N LEU A 82 -9.19 7.26 26.87
CA LEU A 82 -10.58 6.82 26.75
C LEU A 82 -10.69 5.67 25.74
N GLY A 83 -10.03 5.79 24.59
CA GLY A 83 -9.99 4.71 23.61
C GLY A 83 -9.44 3.40 24.20
N ARG A 84 -8.36 3.46 24.98
CA ARG A 84 -7.80 2.29 25.71
C ARG A 84 -8.77 1.74 26.74
N LEU A 85 -9.42 2.59 27.52
CA LEU A 85 -10.42 2.19 28.50
C LEU A 85 -11.57 1.42 27.84
N TYR A 86 -12.15 1.97 26.76
CA TYR A 86 -13.22 1.31 26.02
C TYR A 86 -12.76 0.01 25.36
N LEU A 87 -11.50 -0.04 24.89
CA LEU A 87 -10.93 -1.27 24.38
C LEU A 87 -10.85 -2.37 25.45
N GLU A 88 -10.43 -2.05 26.68
CA GLU A 88 -10.41 -3.00 27.79
C GLU A 88 -11.81 -3.47 28.22
N ARG A 89 -12.83 -2.62 28.02
CA ARG A 89 -14.24 -2.99 28.18
C ARG A 89 -14.82 -3.76 27.00
N SER A 90 -14.04 -3.94 25.90
CA SER A 90 -14.50 -4.51 24.60
C SER A 90 -15.60 -3.67 23.93
N GLU A 91 -15.68 -2.39 24.22
CA GLU A 91 -16.59 -1.42 23.63
C GLU A 91 -15.93 -0.84 22.36
N TYR A 92 -15.84 -1.66 21.31
CA TYR A 92 -15.01 -1.37 20.12
C TYR A 92 -15.43 -0.10 19.37
N GLU A 93 -16.72 0.18 19.22
CA GLU A 93 -17.22 1.39 18.54
C GLU A 93 -16.80 2.66 19.27
N SER A 94 -16.94 2.67 20.62
CA SER A 94 -16.50 3.79 21.45
C SER A 94 -14.98 3.96 21.39
N ALA A 95 -14.23 2.86 21.46
CA ALA A 95 -12.77 2.88 21.34
C ALA A 95 -12.31 3.45 19.99
N ILE A 96 -12.93 3.00 18.88
CA ILE A 96 -12.64 3.51 17.53
C ILE A 96 -12.92 5.02 17.43
N SER A 97 -14.04 5.49 18.00
CA SER A 97 -14.39 6.90 18.00
C SER A 97 -13.33 7.74 18.71
N GLU A 98 -12.92 7.31 19.90
CA GLU A 98 -11.95 8.04 20.72
C GLU A 98 -10.54 8.01 20.11
N PHE A 99 -10.09 6.89 19.55
CA PHE A 99 -8.80 6.85 18.86
C PHE A 99 -8.79 7.74 17.61
N LYS A 100 -9.89 7.82 16.85
CA LYS A 100 -10.02 8.76 15.72
C LYS A 100 -10.01 10.20 16.19
N ALA A 101 -10.63 10.52 17.33
CA ALA A 101 -10.59 11.84 17.93
C ALA A 101 -9.16 12.23 18.37
N ALA A 102 -8.41 11.30 18.97
CA ALA A 102 -7.00 11.50 19.29
C ALA A 102 -6.18 11.82 18.06
N MET A 103 -6.36 11.07 16.97
CA MET A 103 -5.63 11.28 15.70
C MET A 103 -5.91 12.65 15.06
N GLN A 104 -7.11 13.21 15.22
CA GLN A 104 -7.41 14.56 14.75
C GLN A 104 -6.58 15.64 15.44
N GLN A 105 -6.04 15.35 16.63
CA GLN A 105 -5.15 16.26 17.38
C GLN A 105 -3.67 16.05 17.02
N ASP A 106 -3.33 14.91 16.41
CA ASP A 106 -1.97 14.59 15.93
C ASP A 106 -1.80 15.01 14.47
N LYS A 107 -1.61 16.32 14.23
CA LYS A 107 -1.51 16.91 12.89
C LYS A 107 -0.31 16.43 12.09
N GLU A 108 0.73 15.97 12.75
CA GLU A 108 1.98 15.52 12.13
C GLU A 108 2.04 13.99 11.96
N HIS A 109 1.02 13.29 12.42
CA HIS A 109 0.94 11.81 12.40
C HIS A 109 2.17 11.12 13.00
N VAL A 110 2.71 11.71 14.06
CA VAL A 110 3.92 11.21 14.74
C VAL A 110 3.62 10.32 15.94
N GLN A 111 2.34 10.25 16.37
CA GLN A 111 1.90 9.43 17.49
C GLN A 111 1.37 8.09 16.97
N GLY A 112 2.16 7.02 17.13
CA GLY A 112 1.83 5.70 16.57
C GLY A 112 0.71 4.93 17.28
N ASP A 113 0.53 5.13 18.59
CA ASP A 113 -0.35 4.33 19.42
C ASP A 113 -1.80 4.19 18.91
N PRO A 114 -2.53 5.26 18.54
CA PRO A 114 -3.92 5.12 18.09
C PRO A 114 -4.06 4.29 16.82
N TYR A 115 -3.08 4.37 15.92
CA TYR A 115 -3.08 3.58 14.68
C TYR A 115 -2.92 2.09 14.98
N LEU A 116 -2.02 1.74 15.90
CA LEU A 116 -1.81 0.36 16.34
C LEU A 116 -3.06 -0.21 17.05
N TYR A 117 -3.69 0.59 17.90
CA TYR A 117 -4.93 0.19 18.57
C TYR A 117 -6.09 -0.02 17.57
N LEU A 118 -6.29 0.91 16.63
CA LEU A 118 -7.29 0.75 15.57
C LEU A 118 -7.03 -0.51 14.75
N ALA A 119 -5.78 -0.71 14.31
CA ALA A 119 -5.40 -1.91 13.59
C ALA A 119 -5.67 -3.19 14.37
N SER A 120 -5.39 -3.20 15.68
CA SER A 120 -5.66 -4.33 16.57
C SER A 120 -7.16 -4.62 16.71
N ILE A 121 -7.99 -3.58 16.85
CA ILE A 121 -9.45 -3.72 16.91
C ILE A 121 -9.98 -4.34 15.61
N TYR A 122 -9.64 -3.75 14.47
CA TYR A 122 -10.10 -4.26 13.18
C TYR A 122 -9.60 -5.68 12.90
N PHE A 123 -8.36 -6.01 13.29
CA PHE A 123 -7.85 -7.37 13.20
C PHE A 123 -8.67 -8.36 14.03
N SER A 124 -9.00 -7.99 15.28
CA SER A 124 -9.79 -8.84 16.20
C SER A 124 -11.22 -9.06 15.70
N LEU A 125 -11.75 -8.10 14.93
CA LEU A 125 -13.07 -8.20 14.27
C LEU A 125 -13.03 -8.99 12.96
N GLY A 126 -11.85 -9.43 12.50
CA GLY A 126 -11.67 -10.11 11.20
C GLY A 126 -11.66 -9.17 10.00
N HIS A 127 -11.61 -7.87 10.23
CA HIS A 127 -11.53 -6.82 9.21
C HIS A 127 -10.07 -6.56 8.87
N TYR A 128 -9.44 -7.51 8.19
CA TYR A 128 -7.99 -7.51 7.98
C TYR A 128 -7.51 -6.40 7.05
N GLU A 129 -8.30 -6.00 6.05
CA GLU A 129 -7.96 -4.91 5.14
C GLU A 129 -7.88 -3.58 5.89
N GLU A 130 -8.91 -3.27 6.69
CA GLU A 130 -8.95 -2.06 7.50
C GLU A 130 -7.83 -2.06 8.55
N SER A 131 -7.54 -3.24 9.15
CA SER A 131 -6.41 -3.40 10.07
C SER A 131 -5.09 -3.02 9.39
N TYR A 132 -4.86 -3.54 8.20
CA TYR A 132 -3.66 -3.27 7.42
C TYR A 132 -3.59 -1.81 6.99
N GLU A 133 -4.70 -1.22 6.55
CA GLU A 133 -4.81 0.19 6.19
C GLU A 133 -4.38 1.11 7.34
N TRP A 134 -4.85 0.86 8.57
CA TRP A 134 -4.46 1.67 9.72
C TRP A 134 -2.98 1.59 10.03
N LEU A 135 -2.37 0.42 9.90
CA LEU A 135 -0.93 0.24 10.09
C LEU A 135 -0.10 1.06 9.09
N TYR A 136 -0.56 1.15 7.83
CA TYR A 136 0.15 1.89 6.78
C TYR A 136 -0.10 3.39 6.78
N ARG A 137 -1.08 3.87 7.53
CA ARG A 137 -1.26 5.32 7.78
C ARG A 137 -0.21 5.91 8.71
N LEU A 138 0.53 5.08 9.44
CA LEU A 138 1.66 5.54 10.25
C LEU A 138 2.70 6.19 9.34
N SER A 139 3.27 7.31 9.80
CA SER A 139 4.39 7.91 9.09
C SER A 139 5.57 6.93 9.00
N PHE A 140 6.34 7.01 7.93
CA PHE A 140 7.49 6.14 7.71
C PHE A 140 8.52 6.21 8.86
N GLU A 141 8.73 7.39 9.42
CA GLU A 141 9.64 7.58 10.56
C GLU A 141 9.14 6.86 11.82
N VAL A 142 7.84 6.87 12.08
CA VAL A 142 7.23 6.09 13.18
C VAL A 142 7.36 4.61 12.91
N GLN A 143 7.07 4.17 11.68
CA GLN A 143 7.20 2.76 11.31
C GLN A 143 8.61 2.21 11.52
N LYS A 144 9.66 2.99 11.22
CA LYS A 144 11.06 2.59 11.44
C LYS A 144 11.39 2.34 12.91
N GLN A 145 10.69 3.01 13.81
CA GLN A 145 10.94 2.96 15.26
C GLN A 145 10.07 1.93 15.97
N LEU A 146 9.13 1.28 15.25
CA LEU A 146 8.26 0.28 15.86
C LEU A 146 9.06 -0.91 16.40
N PRO A 147 8.70 -1.42 17.59
CA PRO A 147 9.21 -2.67 18.11
C PRO A 147 8.97 -3.85 17.16
N GLN A 148 9.77 -4.90 17.25
CA GLN A 148 9.62 -6.10 16.43
C GLN A 148 8.23 -6.75 16.59
N SER A 149 7.66 -6.72 17.81
CA SER A 149 6.30 -7.24 18.05
C SER A 149 5.23 -6.56 17.19
N ASP A 150 5.35 -5.24 17.01
CA ASP A 150 4.41 -4.47 16.19
C ASP A 150 4.66 -4.71 14.70
N MET A 151 5.94 -4.95 14.33
CA MET A 151 6.31 -5.40 12.99
C MET A 151 5.70 -6.77 12.66
N ASP A 152 5.71 -7.69 13.60
CA ASP A 152 5.09 -9.01 13.44
C ASP A 152 3.57 -8.90 13.31
N PHE A 153 2.97 -7.88 13.93
CA PHE A 153 1.54 -7.60 13.79
C PHE A 153 1.17 -7.16 12.38
N PHE A 154 1.98 -6.34 11.71
CA PHE A 154 1.80 -6.06 10.29
C PHE A 154 1.76 -7.32 9.43
N ASN A 155 2.70 -8.22 9.65
CA ASN A 155 2.74 -9.49 8.92
C ASN A 155 1.47 -10.31 9.19
N LYS A 156 1.01 -10.37 10.44
CA LYS A 156 -0.22 -11.06 10.81
C LYS A 156 -1.44 -10.46 10.13
N ALA A 157 -1.57 -9.13 10.07
CA ALA A 157 -2.68 -8.47 9.39
C ALA A 157 -2.66 -8.80 7.89
N TYR A 158 -1.49 -8.75 7.25
CA TYR A 158 -1.33 -9.15 5.86
C TYR A 158 -1.70 -10.63 5.63
N TYR A 159 -1.21 -11.54 6.46
CA TYR A 159 -1.58 -12.96 6.38
C TYR A 159 -3.07 -13.18 6.70
N GLY A 160 -3.67 -12.35 7.54
CA GLY A 160 -5.11 -12.35 7.77
C GLY A 160 -5.88 -12.09 6.47
N ILE A 161 -5.51 -11.05 5.71
CA ILE A 161 -6.12 -10.75 4.40
C ILE A 161 -5.96 -11.93 3.45
N THR A 162 -4.74 -12.44 3.31
CA THR A 162 -4.47 -13.54 2.37
C THR A 162 -5.13 -14.85 2.79
N SER A 163 -5.35 -15.08 4.10
CA SER A 163 -6.05 -16.25 4.61
C SER A 163 -7.55 -16.27 4.29
N THR A 164 -8.13 -15.13 3.88
CA THR A 164 -9.52 -15.08 3.39
C THR A 164 -9.65 -15.61 1.97
N ILE A 165 -8.54 -15.75 1.25
CA ILE A 165 -8.53 -16.28 -0.11
C ILE A 165 -8.71 -17.79 -0.03
N ASN A 166 -9.83 -18.25 -0.55
CA ASN A 166 -10.13 -19.67 -0.71
C ASN A 166 -10.01 -20.04 -2.18
N ASP A 167 -9.07 -20.90 -2.53
CA ASP A 167 -8.78 -21.25 -3.92
C ASP A 167 -10.04 -21.75 -4.66
N ASN A 168 -10.85 -22.58 -4.02
CA ASN A 168 -12.10 -23.08 -4.64
C ASN A 168 -13.10 -21.94 -4.87
N GLN A 169 -13.23 -21.00 -3.91
CA GLN A 169 -14.11 -19.85 -4.07
C GLN A 169 -13.59 -18.92 -5.15
N SER A 170 -12.28 -18.67 -5.18
CA SER A 170 -11.64 -17.83 -6.19
C SER A 170 -11.82 -18.39 -7.60
N ILE A 171 -11.69 -19.70 -7.77
CA ILE A 171 -11.95 -20.38 -9.05
C ILE A 171 -13.42 -20.18 -9.45
N ASN A 172 -14.37 -20.46 -8.55
CA ASN A 172 -15.80 -20.30 -8.85
C ASN A 172 -16.18 -18.86 -9.19
N ASP A 173 -15.57 -17.88 -8.51
CA ASP A 173 -15.81 -16.45 -8.78
C ASP A 173 -15.23 -16.01 -10.12
N LEU A 174 -14.06 -16.52 -10.50
CA LEU A 174 -13.45 -16.27 -11.82
C LEU A 174 -14.24 -16.96 -12.93
N ASP A 175 -14.67 -18.21 -12.74
CA ASP A 175 -15.52 -18.94 -13.69
C ASP A 175 -16.87 -18.22 -13.89
N SER A 176 -17.43 -17.70 -12.81
CA SER A 176 -18.65 -16.87 -12.88
C SER A 176 -18.42 -15.59 -13.69
N LEU A 177 -17.27 -14.93 -13.53
CA LEU A 177 -16.90 -13.74 -14.30
C LEU A 177 -16.69 -14.08 -15.77
N ILE A 178 -16.03 -15.19 -16.09
CA ILE A 178 -15.89 -15.71 -17.46
C ILE A 178 -17.27 -15.88 -18.09
N GLY A 179 -18.19 -16.60 -17.45
CA GLY A 179 -19.53 -16.81 -17.97
C GLY A 179 -20.34 -15.52 -18.18
N GLN A 180 -20.12 -14.50 -17.34
CA GLN A 180 -20.74 -13.18 -17.51
C GLN A 180 -20.21 -12.48 -18.77
N ILE A 181 -18.90 -12.45 -18.99
CA ILE A 181 -18.26 -11.85 -20.18
C ILE A 181 -18.67 -12.60 -21.44
N GLU A 182 -18.62 -13.95 -21.43
CA GLU A 182 -19.06 -14.78 -22.55
C GLU A 182 -20.50 -14.49 -22.96
N SER A 183 -21.41 -14.40 -21.97
CA SER A 183 -22.82 -14.12 -22.21
C SER A 183 -23.07 -12.69 -22.72
N LYS A 184 -22.32 -11.73 -22.18
CA LYS A 184 -22.46 -10.29 -22.51
C LYS A 184 -22.05 -9.99 -23.95
N TYR A 185 -20.99 -10.65 -24.44
CA TYR A 185 -20.39 -10.34 -25.74
C TYR A 185 -20.54 -11.46 -26.79
N ASN A 186 -21.14 -12.59 -26.43
CA ASN A 186 -21.26 -13.78 -27.27
C ASN A 186 -19.90 -14.28 -27.77
N VAL A 187 -18.98 -14.43 -26.83
CA VAL A 187 -17.61 -14.92 -27.04
C VAL A 187 -17.37 -16.20 -26.24
N SER A 188 -16.29 -16.92 -26.53
CA SER A 188 -15.80 -18.04 -25.75
C SER A 188 -14.44 -17.72 -25.17
N ILE A 189 -14.25 -17.99 -23.88
CA ILE A 189 -13.02 -17.72 -23.15
C ILE A 189 -12.50 -19.04 -22.57
N THR A 190 -11.26 -19.37 -22.88
CA THR A 190 -10.56 -20.53 -22.30
C THR A 190 -9.36 -20.05 -21.49
N THR A 191 -9.11 -20.72 -20.37
CA THR A 191 -7.91 -20.52 -19.58
C THR A 191 -6.95 -21.68 -19.82
N GLN A 192 -5.69 -21.38 -20.10
CA GLN A 192 -4.67 -22.40 -20.36
C GLN A 192 -3.53 -22.27 -19.34
N LEU A 193 -3.21 -23.42 -18.73
CA LEU A 193 -2.04 -23.56 -17.90
C LEU A 193 -0.77 -23.57 -18.78
N VAL A 194 0.15 -22.66 -18.51
CA VAL A 194 1.46 -22.59 -19.16
C VAL A 194 2.53 -22.84 -18.12
N VAL A 195 3.44 -23.77 -18.39
CA VAL A 195 4.58 -24.04 -17.52
C VAL A 195 5.77 -23.25 -18.05
N ASN A 196 6.30 -22.35 -17.21
CA ASN A 196 7.40 -21.45 -17.59
C ASN A 196 7.08 -20.59 -18.82
N PRO A 197 6.07 -19.73 -18.79
CA PRO A 197 5.82 -18.86 -19.91
C PRO A 197 7.00 -17.90 -20.07
N ASP A 198 7.59 -17.88 -21.26
CA ASP A 198 8.21 -16.65 -21.74
C ASP A 198 7.13 -15.57 -21.58
N ALA A 199 7.37 -14.57 -20.75
CA ALA A 199 6.34 -13.66 -20.24
C ALA A 199 5.35 -13.28 -21.34
N PRO A 200 4.05 -13.54 -21.19
CA PRO A 200 3.09 -13.35 -22.28
C PRO A 200 3.11 -11.89 -22.69
N LEU A 201 3.32 -11.63 -23.96
CA LEU A 201 3.29 -10.27 -24.51
C LEU A 201 1.92 -9.62 -24.32
N MET A 202 0.88 -10.45 -24.21
CA MET A 202 -0.50 -10.03 -24.01
C MET A 202 -1.14 -10.88 -22.91
N PRO A 203 -1.97 -10.26 -22.05
CA PRO A 203 -2.69 -10.99 -21.00
C PRO A 203 -3.74 -11.95 -21.52
N PHE A 204 -4.15 -11.83 -22.79
CA PHE A 204 -5.02 -12.76 -23.48
C PHE A 204 -4.71 -12.80 -24.97
N ARG A 205 -5.06 -13.90 -25.63
CA ARG A 205 -4.88 -14.09 -27.08
C ARG A 205 -6.23 -14.32 -27.75
N LYS A 206 -6.42 -13.75 -28.94
CA LYS A 206 -7.55 -14.06 -29.79
C LYS A 206 -7.23 -15.32 -30.59
N THR A 207 -7.98 -16.40 -30.39
CA THR A 207 -7.75 -17.71 -31.02
C THR A 207 -8.73 -18.03 -32.14
N GLY A 208 -9.80 -17.23 -32.31
CA GLY A 208 -10.82 -17.35 -33.33
C GLY A 208 -11.63 -16.06 -33.47
N GLU A 209 -12.68 -16.07 -34.31
CA GLU A 209 -13.51 -14.90 -34.54
C GLU A 209 -14.09 -14.33 -33.26
N ASN A 210 -14.61 -15.22 -32.38
CA ASN A 210 -15.19 -14.88 -31.08
C ASN A 210 -14.57 -15.74 -29.96
N SER A 211 -13.32 -16.11 -30.06
CA SER A 211 -12.65 -16.98 -29.09
C SER A 211 -11.38 -16.33 -28.56
N TYR A 212 -11.21 -16.40 -27.25
CA TYR A 212 -10.07 -15.82 -26.52
C TYR A 212 -9.47 -16.84 -25.58
N GLU A 213 -8.17 -16.74 -25.35
CA GLU A 213 -7.41 -17.60 -24.46
C GLU A 213 -6.58 -16.77 -23.50
N ILE A 214 -6.64 -17.13 -22.21
CA ILE A 214 -5.88 -16.52 -21.12
C ILE A 214 -4.88 -17.54 -20.59
N ASP A 215 -3.59 -17.23 -20.69
CA ASP A 215 -2.54 -18.05 -20.12
C ASP A 215 -2.30 -17.70 -18.66
N TYR A 216 -2.05 -18.71 -17.81
CA TYR A 216 -1.66 -18.50 -16.42
C TYR A 216 -0.67 -19.57 -15.95
N ASP A 217 0.19 -19.20 -14.99
CA ASP A 217 1.14 -20.11 -14.37
C ASP A 217 0.57 -20.65 -13.03
N LEU A 218 0.43 -21.96 -12.92
CA LEU A 218 -0.11 -22.61 -11.71
C LEU A 218 0.80 -22.39 -10.49
N ASP A 219 2.10 -22.32 -10.72
CA ASP A 219 3.10 -22.12 -9.67
C ASP A 219 3.24 -20.65 -9.25
N SER A 220 2.62 -19.73 -10.00
CA SER A 220 2.57 -18.32 -9.63
C SER A 220 1.73 -18.11 -8.37
N ASN A 221 2.30 -17.37 -7.41
CA ASN A 221 1.54 -16.91 -6.25
C ASN A 221 0.43 -15.91 -6.63
N ASP A 222 0.48 -15.38 -7.85
CA ASP A 222 -0.42 -14.36 -8.38
C ASP A 222 -1.44 -14.89 -9.37
N LYS A 223 -1.53 -16.23 -9.56
CA LYS A 223 -2.35 -16.88 -10.59
C LYS A 223 -3.78 -16.33 -10.70
N PHE A 224 -4.46 -16.15 -9.59
CA PHE A 224 -5.82 -15.62 -9.59
C PHE A 224 -5.86 -14.13 -9.96
N TYR A 225 -4.87 -13.38 -9.55
CA TYR A 225 -4.76 -11.97 -9.91
C TYR A 225 -4.40 -11.77 -11.39
N GLU A 226 -3.55 -12.63 -11.95
CA GLU A 226 -3.21 -12.62 -13.38
C GLU A 226 -4.43 -12.93 -14.25
N VAL A 227 -5.20 -13.96 -13.90
CA VAL A 227 -6.46 -14.29 -14.61
C VAL A 227 -7.48 -13.15 -14.45
N LEU A 228 -7.65 -12.62 -13.24
CA LEU A 228 -8.59 -11.54 -12.98
C LEU A 228 -8.25 -10.28 -13.80
N THR A 229 -6.99 -9.87 -13.80
CA THR A 229 -6.55 -8.68 -14.57
C THR A 229 -6.76 -8.87 -16.06
N SER A 230 -6.52 -10.08 -16.58
CA SER A 230 -6.73 -10.44 -17.97
C SER A 230 -8.21 -10.42 -18.35
N LEU A 231 -9.10 -10.91 -17.50
CA LEU A 231 -10.56 -10.90 -17.71
C LEU A 231 -11.12 -9.48 -17.71
N ILE A 232 -10.72 -8.66 -16.75
CA ILE A 232 -11.17 -7.25 -16.68
C ILE A 232 -10.72 -6.49 -17.91
N LEU A 233 -9.51 -6.76 -18.35
CA LEU A 233 -8.97 -6.15 -19.54
C LEU A 233 -9.75 -6.53 -20.79
N LEU A 234 -10.05 -7.82 -20.93
CA LEU A 234 -10.84 -8.35 -22.04
C LEU A 234 -12.26 -7.79 -22.04
N ASP A 235 -12.93 -7.72 -20.88
CA ASP A 235 -14.26 -7.12 -20.74
C ASP A 235 -14.30 -5.67 -21.24
N ASN A 236 -13.31 -4.87 -20.84
CA ASN A 236 -13.20 -3.49 -21.26
C ASN A 236 -12.91 -3.34 -22.77
N CYS A 237 -12.02 -4.17 -23.30
CA CYS A 237 -11.73 -4.17 -24.75
C CYS A 237 -12.98 -4.54 -25.58
N LEU A 238 -13.72 -5.55 -25.15
CA LEU A 238 -14.97 -5.95 -25.80
C LEU A 238 -16.08 -4.93 -25.63
N GLY A 239 -16.08 -4.19 -24.52
CA GLY A 239 -17.02 -3.09 -24.23
C GLY A 239 -16.80 -1.84 -25.04
N GLY A 240 -15.73 -1.77 -25.83
CA GLY A 240 -15.39 -0.63 -26.67
C GLY A 240 -14.68 0.50 -25.92
N GLU A 241 -14.27 0.31 -24.67
CA GLU A 241 -13.30 1.18 -24.04
C GLU A 241 -11.94 0.97 -24.71
N HIS A 242 -11.41 2.05 -25.29
CA HIS A 242 -10.16 2.01 -26.03
C HIS A 242 -8.95 2.00 -25.08
N PHE A 243 -8.68 0.85 -24.48
CA PHE A 243 -7.33 0.60 -24.05
C PHE A 243 -6.59 0.08 -25.28
N ASP A 244 -5.76 0.93 -25.87
CA ASP A 244 -5.02 0.58 -27.07
C ASP A 244 -3.83 -0.32 -26.72
N PHE A 245 -4.10 -1.63 -26.57
CA PHE A 245 -3.07 -2.65 -26.38
C PHE A 245 -2.30 -2.97 -27.66
N HIS A 246 -2.79 -2.51 -28.80
CA HIS A 246 -2.22 -2.84 -30.08
C HIS A 246 -0.96 -2.01 -30.37
N HIS A 247 -0.76 -0.90 -29.67
CA HIS A 247 0.39 0.00 -29.88
C HIS A 247 1.31 0.03 -28.66
N PHE A 248 2.02 -1.06 -28.39
CA PHE A 248 3.05 -1.06 -27.36
C PHE A 248 4.41 -0.60 -27.92
N PRO A 249 5.18 0.17 -27.14
CA PRO A 249 6.53 0.50 -27.53
C PRO A 249 7.39 -0.77 -27.59
N MET A 250 8.02 -1.01 -28.72
CA MET A 250 8.99 -2.09 -28.95
C MET A 250 10.34 -1.50 -29.32
N PRO A 251 11.44 -2.04 -28.80
CA PRO A 251 12.76 -1.60 -29.21
C PRO A 251 13.02 -1.98 -30.67
N THR A 252 13.48 -1.02 -31.46
CA THR A 252 13.95 -1.28 -32.82
C THR A 252 15.31 -1.99 -32.79
N ASP A 253 15.72 -2.67 -33.86
CA ASP A 253 17.05 -3.30 -33.96
C ASP A 253 18.16 -2.28 -33.71
N LYS A 254 18.04 -1.07 -34.24
CA LYS A 254 18.97 0.03 -33.98
C LYS A 254 18.99 0.37 -32.48
N GLY A 255 17.83 0.37 -31.82
CA GLY A 255 17.71 0.62 -30.37
C GLY A 255 18.41 -0.45 -29.55
N LYS A 256 18.24 -1.71 -29.94
CA LYS A 256 18.92 -2.84 -29.31
C LYS A 256 20.45 -2.73 -29.44
N ASP A 257 20.93 -2.39 -30.62
CA ASP A 257 22.37 -2.23 -30.88
C ASP A 257 22.97 -1.08 -30.06
N GLU A 258 22.34 0.09 -30.06
CA GLU A 258 22.84 1.25 -29.29
C GLU A 258 22.74 1.05 -27.79
N PHE A 259 21.68 0.38 -27.30
CA PHE A 259 21.60 -0.01 -25.90
C PHE A 259 22.72 -0.97 -25.51
N ALA A 260 22.99 -1.98 -26.35
CA ALA A 260 24.10 -2.92 -26.16
C ALA A 260 25.45 -2.22 -26.19
N GLU A 261 25.66 -1.22 -27.06
CA GLU A 261 26.90 -0.46 -27.09
C GLU A 261 27.10 0.41 -25.86
N MET A 262 26.06 1.11 -25.42
CA MET A 262 26.07 1.97 -24.24
C MET A 262 26.34 1.17 -22.94
N THR A 263 25.86 -0.06 -22.88
CA THR A 263 25.92 -0.90 -21.68
C THR A 263 27.03 -1.96 -21.72
N ARG A 264 27.84 -2.00 -22.78
CA ARG A 264 28.82 -3.05 -23.09
C ARG A 264 29.82 -3.39 -21.97
N ASN A 265 30.15 -2.44 -21.10
CA ASN A 265 31.17 -2.61 -20.06
C ASN A 265 30.57 -2.58 -18.64
N THR A 266 29.28 -2.76 -18.49
CA THR A 266 28.60 -2.55 -17.21
C THR A 266 28.12 -3.84 -16.55
N LEU A 267 28.00 -4.93 -17.30
CA LEU A 267 27.65 -6.25 -16.73
C LEU A 267 28.90 -7.03 -16.36
N ASP A 268 28.86 -7.71 -15.22
CA ASP A 268 29.89 -8.67 -14.85
C ASP A 268 29.98 -9.80 -15.88
N ALA A 269 31.20 -10.24 -16.19
CA ALA A 269 31.46 -11.29 -17.18
C ALA A 269 30.75 -12.62 -16.86
N ASP A 270 30.43 -12.85 -15.59
CA ASP A 270 29.74 -14.04 -15.09
C ASP A 270 28.21 -13.86 -15.02
N SER A 271 27.66 -12.74 -15.51
CA SER A 271 26.22 -12.52 -15.50
C SER A 271 25.50 -13.50 -16.45
N THR A 272 24.47 -14.16 -15.93
CA THR A 272 23.58 -15.03 -16.72
C THR A 272 22.58 -14.26 -17.58
N LEU A 273 22.47 -12.93 -17.41
CA LEU A 273 21.58 -12.06 -18.17
C LEU A 273 22.35 -11.36 -19.28
N SER A 274 21.81 -11.41 -20.49
CA SER A 274 22.30 -10.62 -21.59
C SER A 274 21.71 -9.20 -21.57
N LEU A 275 22.36 -8.25 -22.27
CA LEU A 275 21.83 -6.89 -22.41
C LEU A 275 20.51 -6.86 -23.19
N ALA A 276 20.31 -7.78 -24.13
CA ALA A 276 19.05 -7.93 -24.84
C ALA A 276 17.93 -8.36 -23.89
N ASP A 277 18.19 -9.34 -23.01
CA ASP A 277 17.22 -9.78 -22.00
C ASP A 277 16.82 -8.63 -21.08
N LEU A 278 17.78 -7.80 -20.65
CA LEU A 278 17.49 -6.65 -19.79
C LEU A 278 16.56 -5.65 -20.48
N LEU A 279 16.78 -5.37 -21.78
CA LEU A 279 15.94 -4.46 -22.55
C LEU A 279 14.53 -5.03 -22.73
N ASP A 280 14.42 -6.31 -23.08
CA ASP A 280 13.14 -6.98 -23.23
C ASP A 280 12.36 -7.01 -21.90
N TYR A 281 13.03 -7.25 -20.76
CA TYR A 281 12.43 -7.14 -19.43
C TYR A 281 11.95 -5.71 -19.12
N MET A 282 12.67 -4.67 -19.50
CA MET A 282 12.22 -3.28 -19.30
C MET A 282 10.90 -3.02 -20.05
N VAL A 283 10.79 -3.48 -21.30
CA VAL A 283 9.57 -3.30 -22.10
C VAL A 283 8.40 -4.07 -21.50
N VAL A 284 8.61 -5.33 -21.15
CA VAL A 284 7.57 -6.18 -20.52
C VAL A 284 7.12 -5.59 -19.19
N ASP A 285 8.05 -5.16 -18.33
CA ASP A 285 7.73 -4.60 -17.03
C ASP A 285 6.95 -3.28 -17.14
N MET A 286 7.27 -2.45 -18.12
CA MET A 286 6.50 -1.23 -18.38
C MET A 286 5.04 -1.54 -18.77
N ARG A 287 4.84 -2.48 -19.69
CA ARG A 287 3.51 -2.91 -20.15
C ARG A 287 2.68 -3.47 -19.02
N THR A 288 3.23 -4.45 -18.31
CA THR A 288 2.55 -5.10 -17.19
C THR A 288 2.21 -4.12 -16.07
N THR A 289 3.09 -3.15 -15.83
CA THR A 289 2.83 -2.08 -14.85
C THR A 289 1.60 -1.27 -15.22
N LEU A 290 1.49 -0.82 -16.46
CA LEU A 290 0.37 0.02 -16.88
C LEU A 290 -0.95 -0.76 -16.95
N ILE A 291 -0.91 -2.01 -17.41
CA ILE A 291 -2.06 -2.91 -17.38
C ILE A 291 -2.58 -3.09 -15.94
N ARG A 292 -1.68 -3.39 -15.00
CA ARG A 292 -2.04 -3.61 -13.60
C ARG A 292 -2.60 -2.35 -12.94
N ILE A 293 -1.98 -1.19 -13.12
CA ILE A 293 -2.50 0.08 -12.61
C ILE A 293 -3.92 0.32 -13.12
N TYR A 294 -4.18 0.07 -14.41
CA TYR A 294 -5.50 0.23 -15.00
C TYR A 294 -6.52 -0.75 -14.42
N THR A 295 -6.18 -2.03 -14.37
CA THR A 295 -7.11 -3.05 -13.87
C THR A 295 -7.37 -2.91 -12.37
N ASP A 296 -6.37 -2.54 -11.59
CA ASP A 296 -6.52 -2.22 -10.16
C ASP A 296 -7.49 -1.08 -9.93
N GLU A 297 -7.42 -0.06 -10.78
CA GLU A 297 -8.37 1.05 -10.76
C GLU A 297 -9.79 0.59 -11.05
N VAL A 298 -9.98 -0.25 -12.07
CA VAL A 298 -11.29 -0.79 -12.44
C VAL A 298 -11.87 -1.63 -11.30
N ILE A 299 -11.08 -2.52 -10.71
CA ILE A 299 -11.49 -3.36 -9.57
C ILE A 299 -11.93 -2.47 -8.40
N HIS A 300 -11.16 -1.43 -8.11
CA HIS A 300 -11.44 -0.58 -6.94
C HIS A 300 -12.71 0.26 -7.12
N ASN A 301 -12.94 0.80 -8.32
CA ASN A 301 -14.02 1.75 -8.58
C ASN A 301 -15.35 1.09 -8.96
N SER A 302 -15.36 -0.21 -9.28
CA SER A 302 -16.55 -0.91 -9.74
C SER A 302 -17.08 -1.84 -8.63
N PRO A 303 -18.29 -1.58 -8.09
CA PRO A 303 -18.87 -2.40 -7.01
C PRO A 303 -19.01 -3.88 -7.35
N GLU A 304 -19.17 -4.21 -8.63
CA GLU A 304 -19.27 -5.59 -9.13
C GLU A 304 -18.01 -6.42 -8.89
N TYR A 305 -16.84 -5.76 -8.77
CA TYR A 305 -15.56 -6.41 -8.51
C TYR A 305 -15.16 -6.42 -7.03
N ASN A 306 -15.97 -5.91 -6.10
CA ASN A 306 -15.62 -5.85 -4.67
C ASN A 306 -15.22 -7.20 -4.08
N LYS A 307 -15.83 -8.29 -4.53
CA LYS A 307 -15.51 -9.66 -4.07
C LYS A 307 -14.08 -10.10 -4.41
N PHE A 308 -13.43 -9.46 -5.39
CA PHE A 308 -12.06 -9.75 -5.80
C PHE A 308 -11.00 -8.91 -5.09
N ARG A 309 -11.38 -8.00 -4.19
CA ARG A 309 -10.41 -7.16 -3.45
C ARG A 309 -9.33 -7.95 -2.71
N PRO A 310 -9.61 -9.08 -2.05
CA PRO A 310 -8.55 -9.87 -1.43
C PRO A 310 -7.49 -10.37 -2.45
N ILE A 311 -7.94 -10.83 -3.62
CA ILE A 311 -7.06 -11.25 -4.71
C ILE A 311 -6.24 -10.07 -5.23
N GLN A 312 -6.88 -8.92 -5.46
CA GLN A 312 -6.22 -7.67 -5.85
C GLN A 312 -5.14 -7.28 -4.86
N TRP A 313 -5.49 -7.25 -3.57
CA TRP A 313 -4.55 -6.88 -2.51
C TRP A 313 -3.31 -7.77 -2.51
N LEU A 314 -3.51 -9.09 -2.57
CA LEU A 314 -2.41 -10.06 -2.63
C LEU A 314 -1.53 -9.83 -3.86
N GLY A 315 -2.14 -9.71 -5.03
CA GLY A 315 -1.43 -9.52 -6.29
C GLY A 315 -0.61 -8.21 -6.33
N MET A 316 -1.16 -7.11 -5.81
CA MET A 316 -0.43 -5.85 -5.69
C MET A 316 0.80 -5.99 -4.78
N GLY A 317 0.63 -6.61 -3.61
CA GLY A 317 1.74 -6.83 -2.67
C GLY A 317 2.84 -7.73 -3.24
N ASN A 318 2.47 -8.80 -3.91
CA ASN A 318 3.40 -9.72 -4.57
C ASN A 318 4.14 -9.04 -5.73
N THR A 319 3.43 -8.29 -6.57
CA THR A 319 4.03 -7.52 -7.68
C THR A 319 5.10 -6.54 -7.19
N ILE A 320 4.80 -5.81 -6.13
CA ILE A 320 5.75 -4.89 -5.50
C ILE A 320 6.95 -5.66 -4.95
N GLY A 321 6.69 -6.80 -4.27
CA GLY A 321 7.73 -7.66 -3.72
C GLY A 321 8.67 -8.22 -4.78
N GLN A 322 8.12 -8.73 -5.86
CA GLN A 322 8.89 -9.26 -6.99
C GLN A 322 9.75 -8.17 -7.64
N SER A 323 9.16 -6.99 -7.90
CA SER A 323 9.88 -5.85 -8.47
C SER A 323 11.02 -5.37 -7.57
N TYR A 324 10.80 -5.29 -6.26
CA TYR A 324 11.84 -4.94 -5.29
C TYR A 324 12.99 -5.95 -5.30
N ASN A 325 12.68 -7.25 -5.25
CA ASN A 325 13.67 -8.32 -5.28
C ASN A 325 14.46 -8.34 -6.59
N TYR A 326 13.79 -8.05 -7.72
CA TYR A 326 14.44 -7.94 -9.01
C TYR A 326 15.43 -6.75 -9.05
N ILE A 327 15.04 -5.59 -8.53
CA ILE A 327 15.95 -4.43 -8.41
C ILE A 327 17.18 -4.80 -7.55
N LYS A 328 16.99 -5.49 -6.43
CA LYS A 328 18.10 -5.96 -5.58
C LYS A 328 19.02 -6.93 -6.31
N LYS A 329 18.48 -7.81 -7.15
CA LYS A 329 19.26 -8.68 -8.02
C LYS A 329 20.08 -7.87 -9.02
N LEU A 330 19.47 -6.89 -9.69
CA LEU A 330 20.14 -6.00 -10.64
C LEU A 330 21.28 -5.21 -9.98
N GLU A 331 21.05 -4.66 -8.78
CA GLU A 331 22.08 -3.97 -8.00
C GLU A 331 23.27 -4.91 -7.66
N LYS A 332 22.99 -6.16 -7.28
CA LYS A 332 24.00 -7.15 -6.91
C LYS A 332 24.90 -7.57 -8.11
N ILE A 333 24.34 -7.65 -9.31
CA ILE A 333 25.09 -7.99 -10.53
C ILE A 333 25.67 -6.77 -11.22
N HIS A 334 25.65 -5.60 -10.60
CA HIS A 334 26.10 -4.33 -11.15
C HIS A 334 25.50 -4.03 -12.53
N ALA A 335 24.20 -4.30 -12.69
CA ALA A 335 23.49 -4.00 -13.93
C ALA A 335 23.61 -2.51 -14.30
N PRO A 336 23.49 -2.14 -15.58
CA PRO A 336 23.58 -0.75 -16.01
C PRO A 336 22.69 0.17 -15.19
N TRP A 337 23.22 1.32 -14.78
CA TRP A 337 22.49 2.30 -13.99
C TRP A 337 21.10 2.63 -14.54
N ILE A 338 21.01 2.77 -15.88
CA ILE A 338 19.75 3.13 -16.54
C ILE A 338 18.67 2.05 -16.36
N VAL A 339 19.05 0.78 -16.32
CA VAL A 339 18.14 -0.36 -16.08
C VAL A 339 17.64 -0.33 -14.65
N ILE A 340 18.54 -0.17 -13.68
CA ILE A 340 18.17 -0.07 -12.26
C ILE A 340 17.25 1.12 -12.02
N HIS A 341 17.60 2.28 -12.58
CA HIS A 341 16.78 3.50 -12.49
C HIS A 341 15.37 3.29 -13.06
N PHE A 342 15.27 2.69 -14.24
CA PHE A 342 13.98 2.40 -14.88
C PHE A 342 13.07 1.54 -13.99
N HIS A 343 13.58 0.42 -13.48
CA HIS A 343 12.79 -0.46 -12.61
C HIS A 343 12.44 0.18 -11.27
N LYS A 344 13.30 1.04 -10.72
CA LYS A 344 12.97 1.83 -9.53
C LYS A 344 11.80 2.76 -9.79
N VAL A 345 11.78 3.49 -10.90
CA VAL A 345 10.66 4.37 -11.26
C VAL A 345 9.36 3.57 -11.40
N LEU A 346 9.39 2.42 -12.09
CA LEU A 346 8.22 1.56 -12.22
C LEU A 346 7.73 1.02 -10.88
N LEU A 347 8.63 0.68 -9.96
CA LEU A 347 8.26 0.22 -8.62
C LEU A 347 7.39 1.26 -7.89
N TYR A 348 7.71 2.55 -8.01
CA TYR A 348 6.89 3.62 -7.42
C TYR A 348 5.56 3.80 -8.12
N MET A 349 5.51 3.65 -9.43
CA MET A 349 4.25 3.67 -10.17
C MET A 349 3.32 2.53 -9.75
N LYS A 350 3.84 1.30 -9.63
CA LYS A 350 3.08 0.11 -9.17
C LYS A 350 2.50 0.30 -7.77
N SER A 351 3.14 1.09 -6.95
CA SER A 351 2.71 1.36 -5.56
C SER A 351 1.65 2.45 -5.46
N GLY A 352 1.45 3.23 -6.53
CA GLY A 352 0.47 4.32 -6.57
C GLY A 352 -0.95 3.86 -6.24
N PRO A 353 -1.50 2.82 -6.89
CA PRO A 353 -2.81 2.29 -6.57
C PRO A 353 -2.94 1.80 -5.12
N LEU A 354 -1.93 1.13 -4.58
CA LEU A 354 -1.92 0.68 -3.20
C LEU A 354 -2.09 1.87 -2.23
N PHE A 355 -1.38 2.96 -2.48
CA PHE A 355 -1.49 4.17 -1.69
C PHE A 355 -2.84 4.87 -1.88
N ASP A 356 -3.30 5.03 -3.11
CA ASP A 356 -4.52 5.79 -3.41
C ASP A 356 -5.79 5.07 -2.93
N TYR A 357 -5.87 3.76 -3.14
CA TYR A 357 -7.10 3.00 -2.90
C TYR A 357 -7.17 2.45 -1.48
N PHE A 358 -6.05 2.01 -0.94
CA PHE A 358 -6.02 1.37 0.38
C PHE A 358 -5.36 2.25 1.44
N ARG A 359 -4.91 3.46 1.08
CA ARG A 359 -4.13 4.34 1.96
C ARG A 359 -2.92 3.65 2.58
N ALA A 360 -2.40 2.67 1.86
CA ALA A 360 -1.30 1.83 2.28
C ALA A 360 -0.03 2.14 1.48
N SER A 361 1.12 1.97 2.11
CA SER A 361 2.42 2.00 1.43
C SER A 361 3.20 0.75 1.79
N ASP A 362 3.87 0.15 0.83
CA ASP A 362 4.79 -0.94 1.13
C ASP A 362 6.03 -0.38 1.82
N ARG A 363 6.47 -1.00 2.92
CA ARG A 363 7.64 -0.55 3.70
C ARG A 363 8.95 -0.56 2.93
N ARG A 364 9.02 -1.35 1.87
CA ARG A 364 10.17 -1.40 0.98
C ARG A 364 10.28 -0.14 0.13
N ILE A 365 9.21 0.68 0.12
CA ILE A 365 9.09 1.86 -0.72
C ILE A 365 8.92 3.08 0.17
N ASP A 366 9.92 3.92 0.18
CA ASP A 366 9.90 5.17 0.91
C ASP A 366 9.31 6.29 0.04
N PHE A 367 7.99 6.45 0.09
CA PHE A 367 7.28 7.51 -0.64
C PHE A 367 7.63 8.92 -0.18
N GLN A 368 8.22 9.06 0.99
CA GLN A 368 8.63 10.35 1.54
C GLN A 368 10.09 10.67 1.21
N SER A 369 10.83 9.69 0.68
CA SER A 369 12.22 9.93 0.32
C SER A 369 12.32 10.97 -0.80
N GLU A 370 13.35 11.79 -0.73
CA GLU A 370 13.63 12.79 -1.75
C GLU A 370 14.35 12.21 -2.98
N LEU A 371 14.44 10.89 -3.11
CA LEU A 371 15.10 10.24 -4.22
C LEU A 371 14.44 10.64 -5.56
N ASN A 372 15.27 10.86 -6.57
CA ASN A 372 14.81 11.31 -7.88
C ASN A 372 13.85 10.30 -8.53
N GLU A 373 14.09 9.02 -8.33
CA GLU A 373 13.24 7.94 -8.85
C GLU A 373 11.84 7.97 -8.25
N HIS A 374 11.71 8.31 -6.96
CA HIS A 374 10.43 8.46 -6.27
C HIS A 374 9.63 9.63 -6.84
N LYS A 375 10.27 10.80 -6.93
CA LYS A 375 9.63 12.01 -7.47
C LYS A 375 9.17 11.77 -8.90
N LEU A 376 10.00 11.12 -9.70
CA LEU A 376 9.70 10.83 -11.10
C LEU A 376 8.56 9.81 -11.23
N GLY A 377 8.62 8.68 -10.52
CA GLY A 377 7.57 7.66 -10.55
C GLY A 377 6.21 8.19 -10.09
N ARG A 378 6.21 9.03 -9.05
CA ARG A 378 5.01 9.72 -8.58
C ARG A 378 4.48 10.72 -9.61
N SER A 379 5.36 11.50 -10.24
CA SER A 379 4.98 12.47 -11.27
C SER A 379 4.31 11.77 -12.45
N ILE A 380 4.89 10.66 -12.92
CA ILE A 380 4.34 9.89 -14.03
C ILE A 380 3.02 9.20 -13.66
N TYR A 381 2.89 8.72 -12.44
CA TYR A 381 1.62 8.19 -11.95
C TYR A 381 0.52 9.28 -11.91
N CYS A 382 0.85 10.50 -11.54
CA CYS A 382 -0.07 11.63 -11.65
C CYS A 382 -0.43 11.96 -13.12
N GLU A 383 0.53 11.94 -14.03
CA GLU A 383 0.28 12.10 -15.48
C GLU A 383 -0.70 11.02 -15.99
N TYR A 384 -0.53 9.76 -15.58
CA TYR A 384 -1.45 8.69 -15.90
C TYR A 384 -2.88 9.01 -15.43
N LYS A 385 -3.04 9.51 -14.20
CA LYS A 385 -4.35 9.89 -13.66
C LYS A 385 -4.97 11.06 -14.41
N ASP A 386 -4.19 12.08 -14.70
CA ASP A 386 -4.64 13.28 -15.44
C ASP A 386 -5.08 12.92 -16.87
N MET A 387 -4.39 11.97 -17.52
CA MET A 387 -4.77 11.48 -18.84
C MET A 387 -6.14 10.80 -18.82
N LYS A 388 -6.44 10.02 -17.79
CA LYS A 388 -7.74 9.36 -17.61
C LYS A 388 -8.89 10.34 -17.55
N ASP A 389 -8.70 11.44 -16.83
CA ASP A 389 -9.72 12.44 -16.58
C ASP A 389 -9.90 13.43 -17.75
N SER A 390 -9.15 13.26 -18.84
CA SER A 390 -9.27 14.12 -20.00
C SER A 390 -10.58 13.88 -20.78
N ALA A 391 -11.24 14.96 -21.18
CA ALA A 391 -12.50 14.91 -21.94
C ALA A 391 -12.37 14.29 -23.34
N LYS A 392 -11.16 14.01 -23.81
CA LYS A 392 -10.85 13.44 -25.13
C LYS A 392 -10.61 11.92 -25.11
N GLY A 393 -10.73 11.29 -23.94
CA GLY A 393 -10.30 9.91 -23.75
C GLY A 393 -8.80 9.77 -23.51
N ARG A 394 -8.33 8.53 -23.33
CA ARG A 394 -6.94 8.23 -23.01
C ARG A 394 -6.09 8.23 -24.26
N ASP A 395 -5.11 9.11 -24.33
CA ASP A 395 -4.07 9.11 -25.37
C ASP A 395 -2.87 8.27 -24.87
N TRP A 396 -2.97 6.97 -25.03
CA TRP A 396 -1.95 6.03 -24.60
C TRP A 396 -0.61 6.22 -25.33
N GLU A 397 -0.64 6.57 -26.61
CA GLU A 397 0.57 6.82 -27.38
C GLU A 397 1.32 8.03 -26.83
N ALA A 398 0.65 9.13 -26.59
CA ALA A 398 1.24 10.32 -25.99
C ALA A 398 1.80 10.03 -24.60
N PHE A 399 1.08 9.25 -23.78
CA PHE A 399 1.54 8.84 -22.46
C PHE A 399 2.81 7.98 -22.53
N TYR A 400 2.85 6.95 -23.40
CA TYR A 400 4.03 6.12 -23.58
C TYR A 400 5.24 6.93 -24.05
N ARG A 401 5.05 7.86 -24.96
CA ARG A 401 6.13 8.75 -25.42
C ARG A 401 6.63 9.63 -24.29
N SER A 402 5.74 10.20 -23.50
CA SER A 402 6.08 11.01 -22.32
C SER A 402 6.86 10.17 -21.31
N PHE A 403 6.35 8.99 -20.96
CA PHE A 403 7.00 8.05 -20.05
C PHE A 403 8.42 7.71 -20.47
N VAL A 404 8.61 7.26 -21.71
CA VAL A 404 9.95 6.89 -22.24
C VAL A 404 10.89 8.08 -22.22
N ASN A 405 10.43 9.28 -22.59
CA ASN A 405 11.25 10.48 -22.59
C ASN A 405 11.72 10.90 -21.20
N GLN A 406 10.91 10.66 -20.17
CA GLN A 406 11.22 11.03 -18.80
C GLN A 406 12.08 9.98 -18.08
N VAL A 407 11.76 8.69 -18.27
CA VAL A 407 12.36 7.60 -17.49
C VAL A 407 13.61 7.06 -18.14
N CYS A 408 13.61 6.94 -19.45
CA CYS A 408 14.73 6.39 -20.20
C CYS A 408 14.92 7.16 -21.52
N PRO A 409 15.52 8.36 -21.49
CA PRO A 409 15.70 9.19 -22.68
C PRO A 409 16.43 8.47 -23.84
N VAL A 410 17.19 7.44 -23.53
CA VAL A 410 17.84 6.58 -24.55
C VAL A 410 16.78 5.80 -25.32
N LEU A 411 15.76 5.25 -24.65
CA LEU A 411 14.69 4.49 -25.30
C LEU A 411 13.77 5.35 -26.19
N ARG A 412 13.74 6.68 -26.03
CA ARG A 412 12.93 7.57 -26.88
C ARG A 412 13.27 7.48 -28.35
N TYR A 413 14.52 7.13 -28.69
CA TYR A 413 15.00 7.00 -30.06
C TYR A 413 14.87 5.58 -30.60
N TYR A 414 14.59 4.60 -29.75
CA TYR A 414 14.73 3.17 -30.01
C TYR A 414 13.43 2.39 -29.85
N VAL A 415 12.39 3.04 -29.31
CA VAL A 415 11.10 2.39 -29.11
C VAL A 415 10.17 2.73 -30.24
N LYS A 416 9.80 1.73 -31.02
CA LYS A 416 8.78 1.83 -32.06
C LYS A 416 7.45 1.33 -31.46
N LEU A 417 6.38 2.09 -31.71
CA LEU A 417 5.03 1.61 -31.48
C LEU A 417 4.66 0.71 -32.65
N GLU A 418 4.43 -0.57 -32.40
CA GLU A 418 3.98 -1.53 -33.42
C GLU A 418 2.60 -2.06 -33.06
N GLU A 419 1.78 -2.29 -34.09
CA GLU A 419 0.55 -3.04 -33.91
C GLU A 419 0.92 -4.49 -33.57
N ILE A 420 0.39 -4.99 -32.46
CA ILE A 420 0.48 -6.40 -32.12
C ILE A 420 -0.76 -7.03 -32.74
N SER A 421 -0.58 -7.63 -33.90
CA SER A 421 -1.61 -8.34 -34.66
C SER A 421 -1.96 -9.68 -34.05
#